data_fcf06bff03c1f132457bdf34df4ec779
#
_entry.id   fcf06bff03c1f132457bdf34df4ec779
#
_cell.length_a   1.000
_cell.length_b   1.000
_cell.length_c   1.000
_cell.angle_alpha   90.00
_cell.angle_beta   90.00
_cell.angle_gamma   90.00
#
_symmetry.space_group_name_H-M   'P 1'
#
loop_
_entity.id
_entity.type
_entity.pdbx_description
1 polymer ?
#
loop_
_entity_poly.entity_id
_entity_poly.type
_entity_poly.pdbx_seq_one_letter_code
_entity_poly.pdbx_strand_id
1 'polypeptide(L)'
;MPRLFFGLELPSEIKDRLLTVQSAVPGAKWQAAAQLHLTVLFLGNVEEGQVPAVCHSVADIQAEPFSLQVTGLGCFGRPRRPRNLWAGIQPEAPVARLHKALQRRMQKLGFATENRAFHPHITLARFKRESGSVEALLAEQGEHVFGQFPVTEFVLFESQQEPTGSVYSVIRRFACRLKPGLACAADKTKGGRIDYDLSGASKAERY
;
A
#
# COMPACT_ATOMS: atom_id res chain seq x y z
N MET A 1 6.60 -16.83 -19.92
CA MET A 1 5.61 -16.71 -18.81
C MET A 1 6.08 -15.63 -17.86
N PRO A 2 5.49 -14.44 -17.89
CA PRO A 2 5.80 -13.38 -16.96
C PRO A 2 5.43 -13.78 -15.51
N ARG A 3 6.22 -13.32 -14.55
CA ARG A 3 5.93 -13.51 -13.13
C ARG A 3 5.21 -12.28 -12.60
N LEU A 4 3.96 -12.44 -12.20
CA LEU A 4 3.06 -11.33 -11.90
C LEU A 4 2.70 -11.23 -10.42
N PHE A 5 2.44 -10.01 -9.97
CA PHE A 5 1.86 -9.72 -8.65
C PHE A 5 1.10 -8.39 -8.67
N PHE A 6 0.11 -8.28 -7.81
CA PHE A 6 -0.54 -7.01 -7.49
C PHE A 6 0.16 -6.35 -6.30
N GLY A 7 0.33 -5.04 -6.36
CA GLY A 7 0.97 -4.26 -5.30
C GLY A 7 0.53 -2.80 -5.28
N LEU A 8 1.04 -2.09 -4.27
CA LEU A 8 0.92 -0.64 -4.14
C LEU A 8 2.30 -0.02 -4.30
N GLU A 9 2.38 1.04 -5.09
CA GLU A 9 3.59 1.86 -5.19
C GLU A 9 3.71 2.76 -3.97
N LEU A 10 4.95 3.08 -3.62
CA LEU A 10 5.28 4.01 -2.55
C LEU A 10 5.74 5.33 -3.15
N PRO A 11 5.37 6.48 -2.60
CA PRO A 11 5.97 7.77 -2.95
C PRO A 11 7.49 7.78 -2.71
N SER A 12 8.22 8.59 -3.49
CA SER A 12 9.68 8.73 -3.36
C SER A 12 10.11 9.08 -1.95
N GLU A 13 9.42 10.02 -1.30
CA GLU A 13 9.72 10.45 0.08
C GLU A 13 9.62 9.31 1.11
N ILE A 14 8.67 8.41 0.94
CA ILE A 14 8.55 7.20 1.79
C ILE A 14 9.70 6.24 1.49
N LYS A 15 10.02 6.02 0.21
CA LYS A 15 11.15 5.17 -0.19
C LYS A 15 12.47 5.69 0.38
N ASP A 16 12.72 7.01 0.29
CA ASP A 16 13.94 7.64 0.80
C ASP A 16 14.08 7.43 2.32
N ARG A 17 13.00 7.61 3.08
CA ARG A 17 13.00 7.34 4.52
C ARG A 17 13.23 5.87 4.84
N LEU A 18 12.66 4.94 4.08
CA LEU A 18 12.89 3.51 4.26
C LEU A 18 14.34 3.10 3.94
N LEU A 19 15.00 3.79 3.00
CA LEU A 19 16.40 3.53 2.67
C LEU A 19 17.35 3.93 3.79
N THR A 20 16.99 4.84 4.69
CA THR A 20 17.82 5.21 5.85
C THR A 20 17.99 4.10 6.87
N VAL A 21 17.12 3.07 6.81
CA VAL A 21 17.22 1.87 7.68
C VAL A 21 18.40 0.97 7.29
N GLN A 22 18.91 1.12 6.07
CA GLN A 22 19.99 0.27 5.58
C GLN A 22 21.25 0.42 6.44
N SER A 23 21.75 -0.70 6.92
CA SER A 23 22.90 -0.77 7.78
C SER A 23 23.76 -2.01 7.48
N ALA A 24 24.94 -2.10 8.07
CA ALA A 24 25.87 -3.19 7.87
C ALA A 24 25.43 -4.47 8.62
N VAL A 25 24.32 -5.08 8.19
CA VAL A 25 23.89 -6.39 8.72
C VAL A 25 24.45 -7.51 7.84
N PRO A 26 25.27 -8.42 8.38
CA PRO A 26 25.84 -9.54 7.60
C PRO A 26 24.76 -10.35 6.88
N GLY A 27 24.99 -10.67 5.60
CA GLY A 27 24.06 -11.47 4.79
C GLY A 27 22.78 -10.75 4.34
N ALA A 28 22.60 -9.47 4.67
CA ALA A 28 21.47 -8.67 4.19
C ALA A 28 21.65 -8.31 2.71
N LYS A 29 20.64 -8.67 1.90
CA LYS A 29 20.46 -8.12 0.56
C LYS A 29 19.36 -7.07 0.64
N TRP A 30 19.77 -5.81 0.77
CA TRP A 30 18.86 -4.66 0.85
C TRP A 30 18.14 -4.43 -0.48
N GLN A 31 16.91 -3.96 -0.40
CA GLN A 31 16.12 -3.58 -1.56
C GLN A 31 16.52 -2.17 -2.00
N ALA A 32 16.72 -1.97 -3.31
CA ALA A 32 16.86 -0.63 -3.88
C ALA A 32 15.51 0.11 -3.91
N ALA A 33 15.52 1.44 -4.06
CA ALA A 33 14.31 2.26 -4.12
C ALA A 33 13.28 1.74 -5.15
N ALA A 34 13.74 1.32 -6.34
CA ALA A 34 12.88 0.75 -7.39
C ALA A 34 12.22 -0.58 -6.99
N GLN A 35 12.75 -1.27 -5.98
CA GLN A 35 12.23 -2.55 -5.50
C GLN A 35 11.27 -2.39 -4.31
N LEU A 36 11.20 -1.20 -3.69
CA LEU A 36 10.32 -0.95 -2.56
C LEU A 36 8.88 -0.79 -3.02
N HIS A 37 8.03 -1.70 -2.57
CA HIS A 37 6.59 -1.73 -2.84
C HIS A 37 5.88 -2.52 -1.74
N LEU A 38 4.56 -2.36 -1.63
CA LEU A 38 3.74 -3.23 -0.81
C LEU A 38 3.08 -4.28 -1.70
N THR A 39 3.44 -5.54 -1.55
CA THR A 39 2.79 -6.64 -2.26
C THR A 39 1.40 -6.90 -1.69
N VAL A 40 0.38 -6.92 -2.55
CA VAL A 40 -0.99 -7.26 -2.16
C VAL A 40 -1.31 -8.72 -2.48
N LEU A 41 -0.97 -9.21 -3.68
CA LEU A 41 -1.22 -10.60 -4.06
C LEU A 41 -0.20 -11.09 -5.10
N PHE A 42 0.47 -12.19 -4.83
CA PHE A 42 1.30 -12.89 -5.81
C PHE A 42 0.48 -13.82 -6.68
N LEU A 43 0.72 -13.79 -8.00
CA LEU A 43 0.14 -14.75 -8.96
C LEU A 43 1.16 -15.80 -9.38
N GLY A 44 2.46 -15.50 -9.28
CA GLY A 44 3.51 -16.35 -9.82
C GLY A 44 3.61 -16.26 -11.34
N ASN A 45 3.99 -17.36 -11.98
CA ASN A 45 4.10 -17.42 -13.44
C ASN A 45 2.71 -17.48 -14.07
N VAL A 46 2.44 -16.58 -15.00
CA VAL A 46 1.16 -16.43 -15.70
C VAL A 46 1.44 -16.59 -17.19
N GLU A 47 0.60 -17.33 -17.92
CA GLU A 47 0.71 -17.40 -19.38
C GLU A 47 0.39 -16.03 -20.01
N GLU A 48 1.14 -15.64 -21.02
CA GLU A 48 0.97 -14.32 -21.65
C GLU A 48 -0.46 -14.10 -22.16
N GLY A 49 -1.07 -15.14 -22.72
CA GLY A 49 -2.47 -15.11 -23.18
C GLY A 49 -3.50 -14.91 -22.06
N GLN A 50 -3.13 -15.17 -20.78
CA GLN A 50 -4.01 -14.97 -19.62
C GLN A 50 -3.94 -13.55 -19.04
N VAL A 51 -2.89 -12.77 -19.36
CA VAL A 51 -2.70 -11.41 -18.81
C VAL A 51 -3.89 -10.48 -19.08
N PRO A 52 -4.49 -10.46 -20.29
CA PRO A 52 -5.69 -9.67 -20.55
C PRO A 52 -6.89 -10.09 -19.66
N ALA A 53 -7.10 -11.38 -19.44
CA ALA A 53 -8.17 -11.88 -18.57
C ALA A 53 -7.94 -11.50 -17.10
N VAL A 54 -6.69 -11.56 -16.60
CA VAL A 54 -6.30 -11.05 -15.28
C VAL A 54 -6.66 -9.58 -15.15
N CYS A 55 -6.23 -8.75 -16.11
CA CYS A 55 -6.52 -7.31 -16.09
C CYS A 55 -8.02 -7.00 -16.15
N HIS A 56 -8.77 -7.72 -16.97
CA HIS A 56 -10.22 -7.53 -17.13
C HIS A 56 -10.96 -7.90 -15.84
N SER A 57 -10.59 -9.01 -15.21
CA SER A 57 -11.26 -9.54 -14.02
C SER A 57 -11.19 -8.62 -12.79
N VAL A 58 -10.22 -7.71 -12.74
CA VAL A 58 -10.02 -6.80 -11.60
C VAL A 58 -10.39 -5.35 -11.90
N ALA A 59 -10.74 -5.03 -13.15
CA ALA A 59 -11.00 -3.65 -13.58
C ALA A 59 -12.21 -3.00 -12.90
N ASP A 60 -13.15 -3.81 -12.42
CA ASP A 60 -14.37 -3.39 -11.72
C ASP A 60 -14.28 -3.55 -10.20
N ILE A 61 -13.12 -3.87 -9.64
CA ILE A 61 -12.93 -3.92 -8.18
C ILE A 61 -13.16 -2.52 -7.62
N GLN A 62 -14.17 -2.43 -6.76
CA GLN A 62 -14.48 -1.21 -6.02
C GLN A 62 -13.64 -1.19 -4.74
N ALA A 63 -12.50 -0.54 -4.80
CA ALA A 63 -11.68 -0.20 -3.65
C ALA A 63 -11.77 1.31 -3.43
N GLU A 64 -12.27 1.73 -2.29
CA GLU A 64 -12.28 3.16 -1.93
C GLU A 64 -10.84 3.63 -1.71
N PRO A 65 -10.49 4.88 -2.10
CA PRO A 65 -9.21 5.47 -1.72
C PRO A 65 -9.03 5.48 -0.20
N PHE A 66 -7.81 5.24 0.27
CA PHE A 66 -7.47 5.21 1.69
C PHE A 66 -6.07 5.73 1.94
N SER A 67 -5.76 6.10 3.18
CA SER A 67 -4.40 6.46 3.58
C SER A 67 -3.73 5.31 4.29
N LEU A 68 -2.41 5.16 4.06
CA LEU A 68 -1.53 4.25 4.77
C LEU A 68 -0.41 5.00 5.46
N GLN A 69 -0.18 4.68 6.71
CA GLN A 69 1.03 5.04 7.44
C GLN A 69 2.00 3.87 7.37
N VAL A 70 3.25 4.14 7.01
CA VAL A 70 4.34 3.17 7.10
C VAL A 70 4.97 3.33 8.47
N THR A 71 4.92 2.28 9.29
CA THR A 71 5.35 2.35 10.70
C THR A 71 5.87 1.02 11.19
N GLY A 72 6.91 1.09 12.02
CA GLY A 72 7.51 -0.05 12.67
C GLY A 72 8.33 -0.95 11.75
N LEU A 73 9.25 -1.67 12.35
CA LEU A 73 10.01 -2.72 11.69
C LEU A 73 9.65 -4.09 12.27
N GLY A 74 9.71 -5.09 11.42
CA GLY A 74 9.55 -6.47 11.83
C GLY A 74 10.40 -7.41 10.98
N CYS A 75 10.46 -8.69 11.36
CA CYS A 75 11.16 -9.68 10.57
C CYS A 75 10.34 -10.98 10.46
N PHE A 76 10.50 -11.68 9.36
CA PHE A 76 10.13 -13.08 9.27
C PHE A 76 11.33 -13.95 9.63
N GLY A 77 11.10 -14.96 10.43
CA GLY A 77 12.14 -15.76 11.06
C GLY A 77 12.38 -15.30 12.51
N ARG A 78 13.53 -15.65 13.07
CA ARG A 78 13.95 -15.17 14.39
C ARG A 78 14.79 -13.90 14.23
N PRO A 79 14.70 -12.89 15.10
CA PRO A 79 15.52 -11.67 14.99
C PRO A 79 17.02 -11.92 14.90
N ARG A 80 17.53 -12.98 15.55
CA ARG A 80 18.93 -13.42 15.46
C ARG A 80 19.27 -14.15 14.16
N ARG A 81 18.24 -14.62 13.44
CA ARG A 81 18.39 -15.33 12.16
C ARG A 81 17.19 -15.01 11.26
N PRO A 82 17.09 -13.76 10.80
CA PRO A 82 15.97 -13.32 9.98
C PRO A 82 16.01 -13.96 8.60
N ARG A 83 14.85 -14.10 7.99
CA ARG A 83 14.69 -14.39 6.57
C ARG A 83 14.46 -13.13 5.77
N ASN A 84 13.63 -12.24 6.30
CA ASN A 84 13.32 -10.93 5.73
C ASN A 84 13.21 -9.91 6.86
N LEU A 85 13.67 -8.68 6.60
CA LEU A 85 13.33 -7.48 7.37
C LEU A 85 12.29 -6.70 6.56
N TRP A 86 11.29 -6.14 7.24
CA TRP A 86 10.19 -5.41 6.60
C TRP A 86 9.72 -4.23 7.46
N ALA A 87 9.11 -3.24 6.79
CA ALA A 87 8.37 -2.17 7.43
C ALA A 87 6.88 -2.50 7.43
N GLY A 88 6.20 -2.22 8.55
CA GLY A 88 4.77 -2.40 8.72
C GLY A 88 3.96 -1.27 8.12
N ILE A 89 2.65 -1.48 8.03
CA ILE A 89 1.70 -0.47 7.57
C ILE A 89 0.46 -0.43 8.47
N GLN A 90 -0.13 0.74 8.58
CA GLN A 90 -1.40 0.94 9.29
C GLN A 90 -2.29 1.93 8.54
N PRO A 91 -3.64 1.74 8.54
CA PRO A 91 -4.36 0.55 8.99
C PRO A 91 -4.22 -0.62 8.01
N GLU A 92 -4.10 -1.85 8.50
CA GLU A 92 -4.02 -3.04 7.63
C GLU A 92 -5.35 -3.38 6.93
N ALA A 93 -6.48 -3.02 7.53
CA ALA A 93 -7.81 -3.45 7.09
C ALA A 93 -8.15 -3.08 5.63
N PRO A 94 -7.86 -1.89 5.11
CA PRO A 94 -8.13 -1.57 3.70
C PRO A 94 -7.33 -2.45 2.74
N VAL A 95 -6.06 -2.69 3.03
CA VAL A 95 -5.18 -3.55 2.21
C VAL A 95 -5.64 -5.00 2.27
N ALA A 96 -6.06 -5.48 3.44
CA ALA A 96 -6.59 -6.84 3.60
C ALA A 96 -7.92 -7.02 2.83
N ARG A 97 -8.77 -5.98 2.75
CA ARG A 97 -9.98 -6.02 1.91
C ARG A 97 -9.62 -6.09 0.43
N LEU A 98 -8.67 -5.29 -0.03
CA LEU A 98 -8.19 -5.32 -1.41
C LEU A 98 -7.58 -6.69 -1.75
N HIS A 99 -6.73 -7.23 -0.87
CA HIS A 99 -6.17 -8.58 -1.01
C HIS A 99 -7.27 -9.64 -1.21
N LYS A 100 -8.29 -9.67 -0.34
CA LYS A 100 -9.40 -10.62 -0.44
C LYS A 100 -10.21 -10.44 -1.73
N ALA A 101 -10.42 -9.21 -2.20
CA ALA A 101 -11.11 -8.94 -3.45
C ALA A 101 -10.32 -9.48 -4.65
N LEU A 102 -9.02 -9.19 -4.72
CA LEU A 102 -8.12 -9.71 -5.75
C LEU A 102 -8.05 -11.25 -5.72
N GLN A 103 -7.86 -11.81 -4.53
CA GLN A 103 -7.79 -13.27 -4.34
C GLN A 103 -9.03 -13.99 -4.90
N ARG A 104 -10.24 -13.49 -4.58
CA ARG A 104 -11.50 -14.06 -5.10
C ARG A 104 -11.59 -13.99 -6.62
N ARG A 105 -11.09 -12.92 -7.24
CA ARG A 105 -11.08 -12.78 -8.71
C ARG A 105 -10.10 -13.74 -9.34
N MET A 106 -8.92 -13.89 -8.78
CA MET A 106 -7.90 -14.81 -9.28
C MET A 106 -8.30 -16.27 -9.11
N GLN A 107 -8.93 -16.63 -7.99
CA GLN A 107 -9.48 -17.97 -7.79
C GLN A 107 -10.54 -18.34 -8.85
N LYS A 108 -11.40 -17.40 -9.25
CA LYS A 108 -12.38 -17.62 -10.34
C LYS A 108 -11.73 -17.84 -11.71
N LEU A 109 -10.52 -17.33 -11.92
CA LEU A 109 -9.71 -17.58 -13.11
C LEU A 109 -8.86 -18.85 -13.01
N GLY A 110 -8.97 -19.61 -11.91
CA GLY A 110 -8.24 -20.87 -11.71
C GLY A 110 -6.84 -20.71 -11.13
N PHE A 111 -6.44 -19.49 -10.68
CA PHE A 111 -5.15 -19.30 -10.03
C PHE A 111 -5.17 -19.88 -8.62
N ALA A 112 -4.15 -20.68 -8.30
CA ALA A 112 -3.91 -21.10 -6.93
C ALA A 112 -3.48 -19.90 -6.09
N THR A 113 -4.16 -19.66 -4.97
CA THR A 113 -3.81 -18.59 -4.03
C THR A 113 -3.34 -19.18 -2.72
N GLU A 114 -2.41 -18.48 -2.04
CA GLU A 114 -1.91 -18.94 -0.75
C GLU A 114 -3.01 -18.89 0.32
N ASN A 115 -3.11 -19.96 1.12
CA ASN A 115 -4.08 -20.05 2.23
C ASN A 115 -3.55 -19.51 3.56
N ARG A 116 -2.29 -19.03 3.59
CA ARG A 116 -1.73 -18.45 4.82
C ARG A 116 -2.33 -17.07 5.09
N ALA A 117 -2.31 -16.67 6.35
CA ALA A 117 -2.73 -15.34 6.76
C ALA A 117 -1.93 -14.27 5.99
N PHE A 118 -2.64 -13.33 5.39
CA PHE A 118 -2.03 -12.19 4.72
C PHE A 118 -1.53 -11.21 5.76
N HIS A 119 -0.24 -10.88 5.70
CA HIS A 119 0.39 -9.88 6.54
C HIS A 119 0.99 -8.79 5.65
N PRO A 120 0.33 -7.64 5.51
CA PRO A 120 0.77 -6.58 4.62
C PRO A 120 2.05 -5.92 5.16
N HIS A 121 3.08 -5.85 4.32
CA HIS A 121 4.39 -5.32 4.70
C HIS A 121 5.17 -4.85 3.47
N ILE A 122 6.17 -4.01 3.71
CA ILE A 122 7.15 -3.57 2.71
C ILE A 122 8.48 -4.25 3.01
N THR A 123 8.92 -5.14 2.14
CA THR A 123 10.22 -5.81 2.31
C THR A 123 11.37 -4.82 2.15
N LEU A 124 12.25 -4.72 3.14
CA LEU A 124 13.44 -3.87 3.15
C LEU A 124 14.71 -4.66 2.83
N ALA A 125 14.85 -5.87 3.38
CA ALA A 125 15.97 -6.74 3.11
C ALA A 125 15.58 -8.21 3.09
N ARG A 126 16.29 -9.00 2.31
CA ARG A 126 16.23 -10.47 2.30
C ARG A 126 17.55 -11.01 2.79
N PHE A 127 17.51 -12.10 3.56
CA PHE A 127 18.71 -12.68 4.15
C PHE A 127 18.99 -14.06 3.57
N LYS A 128 20.29 -14.35 3.41
CA LYS A 128 20.78 -15.70 3.11
C LYS A 128 20.85 -16.55 4.39
N ARG A 129 21.25 -17.80 4.25
CA ARG A 129 21.31 -18.77 5.37
C ARG A 129 22.19 -18.30 6.54
N GLU A 130 23.29 -17.60 6.26
CA GLU A 130 24.20 -17.01 7.24
C GLU A 130 23.87 -15.51 7.37
N SER A 131 22.92 -15.19 8.23
CA SER A 131 22.46 -13.83 8.46
C SER A 131 22.88 -13.33 9.84
N GLY A 132 23.24 -12.04 9.90
CA GLY A 132 23.42 -11.32 11.15
C GLY A 132 22.07 -11.05 11.84
N SER A 133 22.14 -10.67 13.11
CA SER A 133 20.99 -10.30 13.92
C SER A 133 20.43 -8.93 13.49
N VAL A 134 19.10 -8.79 13.53
CA VAL A 134 18.39 -7.52 13.37
C VAL A 134 17.79 -7.02 14.68
N GLU A 135 18.14 -7.64 15.82
CA GLU A 135 17.58 -7.27 17.15
C GLU A 135 17.79 -5.79 17.47
N ALA A 136 18.97 -5.25 17.20
CA ALA A 136 19.28 -3.84 17.45
C ALA A 136 18.39 -2.91 16.59
N LEU A 137 18.23 -3.20 15.30
CA LEU A 137 17.36 -2.44 14.40
C LEU A 137 15.90 -2.47 14.85
N LEU A 138 15.41 -3.63 15.28
CA LEU A 138 14.06 -3.77 15.79
C LEU A 138 13.85 -3.04 17.12
N ALA A 139 14.84 -3.03 18.00
CA ALA A 139 14.79 -2.29 19.25
C ALA A 139 14.80 -0.77 19.04
N GLU A 140 15.59 -0.29 18.08
CA GLU A 140 15.74 1.13 17.81
C GLU A 140 14.58 1.70 16.97
N GLN A 141 14.09 0.95 15.99
CA GLN A 141 13.13 1.45 14.99
C GLN A 141 11.81 0.64 14.92
N GLY A 142 11.57 -0.21 15.90
CA GLY A 142 10.38 -1.07 15.92
C GLY A 142 9.05 -0.31 15.92
N GLU A 143 9.04 0.95 16.38
CA GLU A 143 7.85 1.82 16.39
C GLU A 143 8.03 3.09 15.55
N HIS A 144 9.11 3.19 14.78
CA HIS A 144 9.40 4.38 13.98
C HIS A 144 8.35 4.60 12.90
N VAL A 145 7.95 5.87 12.70
CA VAL A 145 7.01 6.31 11.67
C VAL A 145 7.77 6.83 10.46
N PHE A 146 7.72 6.11 9.34
CA PHE A 146 8.38 6.49 8.09
C PHE A 146 7.57 7.48 7.27
N GLY A 147 6.27 7.65 7.57
CA GLY A 147 5.39 8.63 6.95
C GLY A 147 4.05 8.05 6.55
N GLN A 148 3.23 8.89 5.91
CA GLN A 148 1.89 8.55 5.49
C GLN A 148 1.67 8.96 4.03
N PHE A 149 0.87 8.20 3.30
CA PHE A 149 0.55 8.52 1.91
C PHE A 149 -0.86 8.02 1.53
N PRO A 150 -1.52 8.70 0.58
CA PRO A 150 -2.79 8.24 0.04
C PRO A 150 -2.59 7.10 -0.95
N VAL A 151 -3.46 6.11 -0.90
CA VAL A 151 -3.57 5.04 -1.89
C VAL A 151 -4.79 5.32 -2.74
N THR A 152 -4.56 5.68 -4.00
CA THR A 152 -5.60 5.99 -4.99
C THR A 152 -5.66 4.98 -6.12
N GLU A 153 -4.71 4.06 -6.17
CA GLU A 153 -4.62 3.01 -7.18
C GLU A 153 -3.87 1.78 -6.65
N PHE A 154 -4.09 0.65 -7.30
CA PHE A 154 -3.27 -0.55 -7.17
C PHE A 154 -2.75 -0.96 -8.55
N VAL A 155 -1.66 -1.72 -8.57
CA VAL A 155 -0.89 -1.96 -9.79
C VAL A 155 -0.67 -3.45 -9.99
N LEU A 156 -0.78 -3.90 -11.24
CA LEU A 156 -0.28 -5.19 -11.69
C LEU A 156 1.15 -5.01 -12.19
N PHE A 157 2.07 -5.71 -11.55
CA PHE A 157 3.50 -5.71 -11.88
C PHE A 157 3.93 -7.01 -12.52
N GLU A 158 4.89 -6.91 -13.43
CA GLU A 158 5.75 -8.00 -13.83
C GLU A 158 7.06 -7.96 -13.05
N SER A 159 7.53 -9.11 -12.61
CA SER A 159 8.81 -9.29 -11.95
C SER A 159 9.77 -10.07 -12.83
N GLN A 160 10.82 -9.43 -13.27
CA GLN A 160 11.92 -10.05 -14.01
C GLN A 160 13.12 -10.23 -13.08
N GLN A 161 13.79 -11.38 -13.19
CA GLN A 161 15.00 -11.65 -12.42
C GLN A 161 16.21 -11.26 -13.25
N GLU A 162 16.98 -10.30 -12.76
CA GLU A 162 18.25 -9.89 -13.34
C GLU A 162 19.42 -10.24 -12.41
N PRO A 163 20.67 -10.25 -12.91
CA PRO A 163 21.85 -10.51 -12.08
C PRO A 163 21.96 -9.58 -10.87
N THR A 164 21.51 -8.34 -11.00
CA THR A 164 21.50 -7.31 -9.95
C THR A 164 20.34 -7.45 -8.97
N GLY A 165 19.29 -8.18 -9.32
CA GLY A 165 18.09 -8.39 -8.49
C GLY A 165 16.82 -8.42 -9.30
N SER A 166 15.68 -8.35 -8.61
CA SER A 166 14.38 -8.28 -9.28
C SER A 166 14.13 -6.87 -9.82
N VAL A 167 13.71 -6.79 -11.07
CA VAL A 167 13.22 -5.56 -11.71
C VAL A 167 11.70 -5.69 -11.87
N TYR A 168 10.99 -4.62 -11.55
CA TYR A 168 9.54 -4.58 -11.61
C TYR A 168 9.08 -3.59 -12.66
N SER A 169 8.25 -4.08 -13.59
CA SER A 169 7.63 -3.28 -14.64
C SER A 169 6.13 -3.21 -14.42
N VAL A 170 5.55 -2.03 -14.61
CA VAL A 170 4.09 -1.83 -14.52
C VAL A 170 3.42 -2.37 -15.76
N ILE A 171 2.52 -3.33 -15.62
CA ILE A 171 1.66 -3.79 -16.69
C ILE A 171 0.41 -2.92 -16.78
N ARG A 172 -0.27 -2.70 -15.62
CA ARG A 172 -1.50 -1.91 -15.60
C ARG A 172 -1.76 -1.31 -14.22
N ARG A 173 -2.34 -0.10 -14.21
CA ARG A 173 -2.82 0.61 -13.03
C ARG A 173 -4.33 0.54 -12.96
N PHE A 174 -4.86 0.41 -11.75
CA PHE A 174 -6.29 0.33 -11.46
C PHE A 174 -6.64 1.37 -10.41
N ALA A 175 -7.45 2.35 -10.79
CA ALA A 175 -7.86 3.41 -9.87
C ALA A 175 -8.79 2.88 -8.78
N CYS A 176 -8.55 3.29 -7.55
CA CYS A 176 -9.51 3.14 -6.46
C CYS A 176 -10.69 4.08 -6.73
N ARG A 177 -11.93 3.56 -6.59
CA ARG A 177 -13.16 4.32 -6.88
C ARG A 177 -14.11 4.22 -5.71
N LEU A 178 -14.75 5.33 -5.39
CA LEU A 178 -15.88 5.34 -4.45
C LEU A 178 -17.04 4.49 -5.02
N LYS A 179 -17.73 3.79 -4.15
CA LYS A 179 -18.97 3.10 -4.55
C LYS A 179 -19.95 4.14 -5.11
N PRO A 180 -20.54 3.90 -6.30
CA PRO A 180 -21.63 4.74 -6.74
C PRO A 180 -22.78 4.60 -5.72
N GLY A 181 -23.12 5.69 -5.02
CA GLY A 181 -24.23 5.73 -4.04
C GLY A 181 -23.89 6.33 -2.67
N LEU A 182 -22.63 6.66 -2.36
CA LEU A 182 -22.27 7.47 -1.18
C LEU A 182 -21.84 8.89 -1.58
N ALA A 183 -22.48 9.48 -2.58
CA ALA A 183 -22.41 10.93 -2.76
C ALA A 183 -23.15 11.55 -1.60
N CYS A 184 -22.36 12.05 -0.66
CA CYS A 184 -22.64 13.06 0.33
C CYS A 184 -24.13 13.38 0.56
N ALA A 185 -24.71 12.83 1.62
CA ALA A 185 -25.76 13.53 2.36
C ALA A 185 -25.09 14.71 3.08
N ALA A 186 -24.53 15.64 2.32
CA ALA A 186 -24.08 16.92 2.82
C ALA A 186 -25.27 17.84 2.83
N ASP A 187 -25.80 18.01 4.04
CA ASP A 187 -26.36 19.24 4.56
C ASP A 187 -27.51 19.90 3.79
N LYS A 188 -28.69 19.28 3.92
CA LYS A 188 -29.95 20.04 3.83
C LYS A 188 -30.29 20.54 5.22
N THR A 189 -29.54 21.47 5.77
CA THR A 189 -29.98 22.28 6.92
C THR A 189 -30.07 23.73 6.51
N LYS A 190 -31.33 24.13 6.36
CA LYS A 190 -31.87 25.46 6.56
C LYS A 190 -31.34 26.59 5.68
N GLY A 191 -32.05 26.80 4.57
CA GLY A 191 -32.29 28.15 4.03
C GLY A 191 -33.07 28.98 5.03
N GLY A 192 -32.36 29.60 5.95
CA GLY A 192 -32.89 30.70 6.74
C GLY A 192 -32.77 31.96 5.88
N ARG A 193 -33.90 32.42 5.37
CA ARG A 193 -34.06 33.71 4.72
C ARG A 193 -33.82 34.79 5.78
N ILE A 194 -32.76 35.54 5.64
CA ILE A 194 -32.54 36.76 6.42
C ILE A 194 -33.14 37.90 5.59
N ASP A 195 -34.32 38.33 5.97
CA ASP A 195 -34.93 39.57 5.48
C ASP A 195 -34.17 40.72 6.10
N TYR A 196 -33.47 41.51 5.29
CA TYR A 196 -32.91 42.81 5.66
C TYR A 196 -34.04 43.84 5.55
N ASP A 197 -34.53 44.26 6.71
CA ASP A 197 -35.39 45.45 6.80
C ASP A 197 -34.50 46.72 6.71
N LEU A 198 -34.66 47.43 5.61
CA LEU A 198 -34.07 48.74 5.38
C LEU A 198 -35.12 49.81 5.71
N SER A 199 -35.29 50.10 6.98
CA SER A 199 -36.02 51.33 7.32
C SER A 199 -35.58 51.93 8.66
N GLY A 200 -35.01 53.11 8.59
CA GLY A 200 -35.30 54.14 9.58
C GLY A 200 -34.24 54.51 10.61
N ALA A 201 -33.47 55.51 10.22
CA ALA A 201 -33.24 56.75 10.96
C ALA A 201 -32.61 56.76 12.37
N SER A 202 -31.39 57.35 12.39
CA SER A 202 -30.96 58.43 13.26
C SER A 202 -31.52 58.50 14.68
N LYS A 203 -30.63 58.42 15.67
CA LYS A 203 -30.42 59.54 16.63
C LYS A 203 -29.16 59.30 17.48
N ALA A 204 -28.35 60.35 17.49
CA ALA A 204 -27.27 60.53 18.45
C ALA A 204 -27.85 60.76 19.85
N GLU A 205 -27.12 60.35 20.88
CA GLU A 205 -26.80 61.15 22.05
C GLU A 205 -26.01 60.35 23.09
N ARG A 206 -24.81 60.84 23.34
CA ARG A 206 -24.05 61.03 24.59
C ARG A 206 -24.53 60.28 25.86
N TYR A 207 -23.70 59.55 26.45
CA TYR A 207 -22.89 59.86 27.66
C TYR A 207 -21.70 58.89 27.77
#